data_1b13611640f23fa01553a9fc19bf10e1
#
_entry.id   1b13611640f23fa01553a9fc19bf10e1
#
_cell.length_a   1.000
_cell.length_b   1.000
_cell.length_c   1.000
_cell.angle_alpha   90.00
_cell.angle_beta   90.00
_cell.angle_gamma   90.00
#
_symmetry.space_group_name_H-M   'P 1'
#
loop_
_entity.id
_entity.type
_entity.pdbx_description
1 polymer ?
#
loop_
_entity_poly.entity_id
_entity_poly.type
_entity_poly.pdbx_seq_one_letter_code
_entity_poly.pdbx_strand_id
1 'polypeptide(L)'
;MVLPLYAALQRLDLSMHEAASDLGATPFRVFIDITLPMSSAGIIAGCLLVFIPAIGEYVIPALLGGADSLMIGRQLFNEFFENRDWPVASAVATILLFILVIPIMLFQRYQIADGTSGNE
;
A
#
# COMPACT_ATOMS: atom_id res chain seq x y z
N MET A 1 -8.17 -3.48 2.40
CA MET A 1 -7.91 -2.09 2.85
C MET A 1 -8.72 -1.65 4.07
N VAL A 2 -9.98 -2.07 4.19
CA VAL A 2 -10.89 -1.64 5.28
C VAL A 2 -10.36 -2.02 6.67
N LEU A 3 -9.89 -3.25 6.86
CA LEU A 3 -9.44 -3.72 8.19
C LEU A 3 -8.21 -2.96 8.73
N PRO A 4 -7.13 -2.75 7.98
CA PRO A 4 -5.98 -1.97 8.47
C PRO A 4 -6.35 -0.52 8.77
N LEU A 5 -7.19 0.09 7.93
CA LEU A 5 -7.66 1.45 8.14
C LEU A 5 -8.55 1.56 9.39
N TYR A 6 -9.46 0.62 9.57
CA TYR A 6 -10.32 0.54 10.75
C TYR A 6 -9.50 0.39 12.03
N ALA A 7 -8.51 -0.49 12.04
CA ALA A 7 -7.62 -0.68 13.19
C ALA A 7 -6.81 0.59 13.51
N ALA A 8 -6.34 1.30 12.49
CA ALA A 8 -5.64 2.57 12.68
C ALA A 8 -6.56 3.65 13.24
N LEU A 9 -7.79 3.74 12.74
CA LEU A 9 -8.78 4.71 13.22
C LEU A 9 -9.25 4.42 14.65
N GLN A 10 -9.34 3.15 15.05
CA GLN A 10 -9.69 2.78 16.43
C GLN A 10 -8.62 3.19 17.45
N ARG A 11 -7.37 3.34 17.04
CA ARG A 11 -6.27 3.78 17.91
C ARG A 11 -6.25 5.30 18.11
N LEU A 12 -7.07 6.04 17.38
CA LEU A 12 -7.18 7.48 17.55
C LEU A 12 -7.85 7.80 18.88
N ASP A 13 -7.20 8.64 19.67
CA ASP A 13 -7.76 9.11 20.93
C ASP A 13 -8.79 10.22 20.66
N LEU A 14 -10.02 10.01 21.10
CA LEU A 14 -11.10 11.00 20.98
C LEU A 14 -10.77 12.30 21.71
N SER A 15 -9.95 12.24 22.77
CA SER A 15 -9.53 13.41 23.51
C SER A 15 -8.77 14.43 22.65
N MET A 16 -8.02 13.98 21.67
CA MET A 16 -7.32 14.87 20.74
C MET A 16 -8.28 15.63 19.81
N HIS A 17 -9.37 14.98 19.39
CA HIS A 17 -10.41 15.62 18.59
C HIS A 17 -11.18 16.66 19.41
N GLU A 18 -11.50 16.34 20.64
CA GLU A 18 -12.17 17.25 21.57
C GLU A 18 -11.29 18.46 21.88
N ALA A 19 -10.02 18.26 22.17
CA ALA A 19 -9.07 19.33 22.41
C ALA A 19 -8.91 20.27 21.20
N ALA A 20 -8.86 19.73 19.99
CA ALA A 20 -8.77 20.52 18.77
C ALA A 20 -10.07 21.32 18.53
N SER A 21 -11.23 20.75 18.83
CA SER A 21 -12.52 21.43 18.75
C SER A 21 -12.62 22.58 19.76
N ASP A 22 -12.10 22.37 20.97
CA ASP A 22 -12.05 23.39 22.02
C ASP A 22 -11.14 24.59 21.64
N LEU A 23 -10.13 24.34 20.83
CA LEU A 23 -9.26 25.37 20.25
C LEU A 23 -9.88 26.09 19.04
N GLY A 24 -11.11 25.78 18.67
CA GLY A 24 -11.85 26.42 17.60
C GLY A 24 -11.57 25.89 16.20
N ALA A 25 -10.97 24.69 16.07
CA ALA A 25 -10.73 24.05 14.79
C ALA A 25 -12.05 23.59 14.17
N THR A 26 -12.19 23.78 12.85
CA THR A 26 -13.33 23.24 12.10
C THR A 26 -13.18 21.71 11.97
N PRO A 27 -14.28 20.92 11.82
CA PRO A 27 -14.19 19.46 11.65
C PRO A 27 -13.29 19.04 10.50
N PHE A 28 -13.27 19.79 9.42
CA PHE A 28 -12.40 19.53 8.26
C PHE A 28 -10.91 19.71 8.60
N ARG A 29 -10.59 20.73 9.39
CA ARG A 29 -9.20 21.00 9.82
C ARG A 29 -8.72 19.93 10.82
N VAL A 30 -9.57 19.51 11.73
CA VAL A 30 -9.29 18.39 12.64
C VAL A 30 -8.99 17.12 11.85
N PHE A 31 -9.75 16.84 10.81
CA PHE A 31 -9.51 15.70 9.94
C PHE A 31 -8.14 15.75 9.28
N ILE A 32 -7.76 16.88 8.68
CA ILE A 32 -6.48 17.02 7.97
C ILE A 32 -5.29 17.02 8.94
N ASP A 33 -5.39 17.74 10.05
CA ASP A 33 -4.25 17.98 10.93
C ASP A 33 -4.03 16.86 11.96
N ILE A 34 -5.06 16.12 12.33
CA ILE A 34 -5.00 15.09 13.37
C ILE A 34 -5.30 13.71 12.84
N THR A 35 -6.45 13.50 12.20
CA THR A 35 -6.90 12.17 11.78
C THR A 35 -6.01 11.60 10.68
N LEU A 36 -5.72 12.38 9.67
CA LEU A 36 -4.96 11.93 8.50
C LEU A 36 -3.51 11.56 8.85
N PRO A 37 -2.72 12.41 9.56
CA PRO A 37 -1.36 12.06 9.94
C PRO A 37 -1.27 10.87 10.89
N MET A 38 -2.17 10.77 11.85
CA MET A 38 -2.16 9.67 12.82
C MET A 38 -2.62 8.33 12.24
N SER A 39 -3.45 8.35 11.20
CA SER A 39 -3.89 7.14 10.47
C SER A 39 -3.00 6.78 9.29
N SER A 40 -1.96 7.55 9.00
CA SER A 40 -1.09 7.35 7.83
C SER A 40 -0.44 5.96 7.80
N ALA A 41 0.00 5.43 8.94
CA ALA A 41 0.56 4.09 9.03
C ALA A 41 -0.43 3.01 8.59
N GLY A 42 -1.70 3.11 9.00
CA GLY A 42 -2.77 2.20 8.58
C GLY A 42 -3.12 2.34 7.10
N ILE A 43 -3.11 3.55 6.57
CA ILE A 43 -3.36 3.82 5.14
C ILE A 43 -2.26 3.18 4.29
N ILE A 44 -1.01 3.40 4.63
CA ILE A 44 0.15 2.84 3.90
C ILE A 44 0.15 1.32 3.98
N ALA A 45 -0.06 0.75 5.17
CA ALA A 45 -0.16 -0.69 5.36
C ALA A 45 -1.30 -1.31 4.54
N GLY A 46 -2.46 -0.68 4.52
CA GLY A 46 -3.60 -1.11 3.71
C GLY A 46 -3.35 -1.02 2.21
N CYS A 47 -2.69 0.05 1.76
CA CYS A 47 -2.28 0.20 0.36
C CYS A 47 -1.30 -0.89 -0.07
N LEU A 48 -0.29 -1.20 0.74
CA LEU A 48 0.67 -2.27 0.45
C LEU A 48 0.01 -3.65 0.44
N LEU A 49 -0.91 -3.91 1.38
CA LEU A 49 -1.63 -5.17 1.45
C LEU A 49 -2.45 -5.46 0.18
N VAL A 50 -3.00 -4.42 -0.44
CA VAL A 50 -3.75 -4.53 -1.70
C VAL A 50 -2.82 -4.51 -2.92
N PHE A 51 -1.76 -3.70 -2.88
CA PHE A 51 -0.85 -3.49 -3.99
C PHE A 51 -0.03 -4.75 -4.35
N ILE A 52 0.49 -5.45 -3.34
CA ILE A 52 1.34 -6.62 -3.55
C ILE A 52 0.59 -7.76 -4.27
N PRO A 53 -0.60 -8.21 -3.81
CA PRO A 53 -1.38 -9.21 -4.53
C PRO A 53 -1.86 -8.74 -5.90
N ALA A 54 -2.24 -7.45 -6.03
CA ALA A 54 -2.77 -6.90 -7.27
C ALA A 54 -1.75 -6.90 -8.42
N ILE A 55 -0.47 -6.67 -8.13
CA ILE A 55 0.58 -6.72 -9.14
C ILE A 55 0.81 -8.15 -9.65
N GLY A 56 0.76 -9.13 -8.74
CA GLY A 56 0.95 -10.55 -9.10
C GLY A 56 -0.29 -11.22 -9.69
N GLU A 57 -1.39 -10.50 -9.82
CA GLU A 57 -2.65 -11.07 -10.30
C GLU A 57 -2.55 -11.52 -11.75
N TYR A 58 -2.83 -12.79 -11.99
CA TYR A 58 -2.83 -13.40 -13.31
C TYR A 58 -4.19 -13.98 -13.68
N VAL A 59 -4.85 -14.63 -12.71
CA VAL A 59 -6.02 -15.48 -12.96
C VAL A 59 -7.23 -14.67 -13.44
N ILE A 60 -7.53 -13.56 -12.79
CA ILE A 60 -8.68 -12.72 -13.14
C ILE A 60 -8.52 -12.10 -14.54
N PRO A 61 -7.38 -11.48 -14.89
CA PRO A 61 -7.16 -11.00 -16.26
C PRO A 61 -7.17 -12.10 -17.31
N ALA A 62 -6.71 -13.31 -16.97
CA ALA A 62 -6.72 -14.43 -17.89
C ALA A 62 -8.13 -14.95 -18.18
N LEU A 63 -9.02 -14.96 -17.18
CA LEU A 63 -10.37 -15.51 -17.29
C LEU A 63 -11.39 -14.48 -17.77
N LEU A 64 -11.31 -13.26 -17.29
CA LEU A 64 -12.31 -12.22 -17.49
C LEU A 64 -11.84 -11.07 -18.39
N GLY A 65 -10.53 -10.93 -18.55
CA GLY A 65 -9.94 -9.91 -19.41
C GLY A 65 -10.03 -10.29 -20.88
N GLY A 66 -10.24 -9.30 -21.73
CA GLY A 66 -10.13 -9.47 -23.18
C GLY A 66 -8.69 -9.70 -23.65
N ALA A 67 -8.53 -9.94 -24.95
CA ALA A 67 -7.21 -10.15 -25.57
C ALA A 67 -6.23 -8.97 -25.35
N ASP A 68 -6.76 -7.77 -25.18
CA ASP A 68 -6.00 -6.53 -25.03
C ASP A 68 -5.73 -6.16 -23.55
N SER A 69 -6.17 -6.98 -22.58
CA SER A 69 -5.91 -6.70 -21.17
C SER A 69 -4.49 -7.12 -20.79
N LEU A 70 -3.57 -6.15 -20.81
CA LEU A 70 -2.17 -6.34 -20.44
C LEU A 70 -1.96 -5.95 -18.98
N MET A 71 -1.78 -6.95 -18.10
CA MET A 71 -1.28 -6.77 -16.75
C MET A 71 0.11 -7.40 -16.63
N ILE A 72 0.96 -6.82 -15.79
CA ILE A 72 2.35 -7.25 -15.66
C ILE A 72 2.48 -8.72 -15.23
N GLY A 73 1.60 -9.21 -14.34
CA GLY A 73 1.56 -10.61 -13.92
C GLY A 73 1.20 -11.55 -15.08
N ARG A 74 0.24 -11.16 -15.91
CA ARG A 74 -0.15 -11.91 -17.10
C ARG A 74 0.95 -11.92 -18.15
N GLN A 75 1.58 -10.78 -18.40
CA GLN A 75 2.70 -10.68 -19.33
C GLN A 75 3.87 -11.57 -18.91
N LEU A 76 4.23 -11.55 -17.64
CA LEU A 76 5.28 -12.40 -17.10
C LEU A 76 4.97 -13.89 -17.27
N PHE A 77 3.72 -14.29 -17.04
CA PHE A 77 3.28 -15.66 -17.22
C PHE A 77 3.37 -16.09 -18.70
N ASN A 78 2.88 -15.26 -19.60
CA ASN A 78 2.92 -15.54 -21.03
C ASN A 78 4.35 -15.68 -21.55
N GLU A 79 5.26 -14.77 -21.15
CA GLU A 79 6.67 -14.84 -21.57
C GLU A 79 7.37 -16.07 -21.01
N PHE A 80 7.04 -16.49 -19.80
CA PHE A 80 7.68 -17.64 -19.16
C PHE A 80 7.16 -18.97 -19.70
N PHE A 81 5.83 -19.14 -19.80
CA PHE A 81 5.21 -20.44 -20.12
C PHE A 81 4.83 -20.60 -21.59
N GLU A 82 4.31 -19.57 -22.23
CA GLU A 82 3.83 -19.63 -23.61
C GLU A 82 4.94 -19.38 -24.62
N ASN A 83 5.61 -18.25 -24.49
CA ASN A 83 6.70 -17.86 -25.41
C ASN A 83 8.04 -18.54 -25.09
N ARG A 84 8.19 -19.04 -23.85
CA ARG A 84 9.45 -19.62 -23.34
C ARG A 84 10.65 -18.68 -23.53
N ASP A 85 10.43 -17.40 -23.54
CA ASP A 85 11.46 -16.38 -23.57
C ASP A 85 11.91 -16.05 -22.14
N TRP A 86 12.75 -16.92 -21.60
CA TRP A 86 13.22 -16.80 -20.22
C TRP A 86 14.04 -15.55 -19.94
N PRO A 87 14.91 -15.06 -20.87
CA PRO A 87 15.60 -13.79 -20.64
C PRO A 87 14.64 -12.61 -20.46
N VAL A 88 13.59 -12.49 -21.28
CA VAL A 88 12.58 -11.43 -21.15
C VAL A 88 11.75 -11.62 -19.89
N ALA A 89 11.33 -12.84 -19.60
CA ALA A 89 10.61 -13.14 -18.34
C ALA A 89 11.43 -12.77 -17.11
N SER A 90 12.71 -13.06 -17.11
CA SER A 90 13.63 -12.71 -16.02
C SER A 90 13.80 -11.20 -15.87
N ALA A 91 13.88 -10.46 -16.97
CA ALA A 91 13.96 -9.00 -16.96
C ALA A 91 12.69 -8.38 -16.37
N VAL A 92 11.51 -8.82 -16.79
CA VAL A 92 10.22 -8.36 -16.27
C VAL A 92 10.09 -8.72 -14.79
N ALA A 93 10.46 -9.92 -14.38
CA ALA A 93 10.44 -10.34 -12.97
C ALA A 93 11.37 -9.49 -12.10
N THR A 94 12.53 -9.13 -12.59
CA THR A 94 13.47 -8.26 -11.87
C THR A 94 12.91 -6.85 -11.69
N ILE A 95 12.33 -6.28 -12.73
CA ILE A 95 11.65 -4.97 -12.65
C ILE A 95 10.50 -5.03 -11.65
N LEU A 96 9.69 -6.08 -11.69
CA LEU A 96 8.58 -6.29 -10.76
C LEU A 96 9.07 -6.39 -9.32
N LEU A 97 10.18 -7.11 -9.10
CA LEU A 97 10.80 -7.23 -7.78
C LEU A 97 11.22 -5.86 -7.24
N PHE A 98 11.86 -5.03 -8.04
CA PHE A 98 12.21 -3.66 -7.63
C PHE A 98 11.00 -2.82 -7.30
N ILE A 99 9.94 -2.88 -8.11
CA ILE A 99 8.68 -2.17 -7.87
C ILE A 99 8.03 -2.60 -6.54
N LEU A 100 8.15 -3.88 -6.15
CA LEU A 100 7.62 -4.39 -4.89
C LEU A 100 8.51 -4.06 -3.69
N VAL A 101 9.82 -4.21 -3.82
CA VAL A 101 10.77 -4.09 -2.70
C VAL A 101 10.94 -2.63 -2.27
N ILE A 102 10.98 -1.68 -3.21
CA ILE A 102 11.22 -0.26 -2.90
C ILE A 102 10.15 0.31 -1.97
N PRO A 103 8.84 0.18 -2.22
CA PRO A 103 7.81 0.66 -1.31
C PRO A 103 7.87 0.00 0.07
N ILE A 104 8.16 -1.30 0.12
CA ILE A 104 8.27 -2.04 1.38
C ILE A 104 9.44 -1.52 2.21
N MET A 105 10.60 -1.31 1.60
CA MET A 105 11.76 -0.77 2.29
C MET A 105 11.54 0.66 2.80
N LEU A 106 10.88 1.49 1.99
CA LEU A 106 10.50 2.85 2.42
C LEU A 106 9.56 2.82 3.62
N PHE A 107 8.56 1.94 3.58
CA PHE A 107 7.61 1.77 4.68
C PHE A 107 8.29 1.32 5.97
N GLN A 108 9.20 0.34 5.89
CA GLN A 108 9.97 -0.11 7.05
C GLN A 108 10.85 0.99 7.63
N ARG A 109 11.47 1.81 6.79
CA ARG A 109 12.27 2.96 7.25
C ARG A 109 11.43 3.98 8.00
N TYR A 110 10.22 4.27 7.51
CA TYR A 110 9.29 5.17 8.20
C TYR A 110 8.90 4.66 9.58
N GLN A 111 8.59 3.36 9.70
CA GLN A 111 8.25 2.76 11.00
C GLN A 111 9.41 2.79 11.99
N ILE A 112 10.63 2.57 11.55
CA ILE A 112 11.82 2.61 12.42
C ILE A 112 12.08 4.03 12.89
N ALA A 113 11.90 5.04 12.04
CA ALA A 113 12.06 6.44 12.41
C ALA A 113 11.04 6.88 13.48
N ASP A 114 9.80 6.45 13.39
CA ASP A 114 8.76 6.75 14.40
C ASP A 114 8.96 5.97 15.71
N GLY A 115 9.53 4.76 15.65
CA GLY A 115 9.81 3.95 16.83
C GLY A 115 10.98 4.45 17.70
N THR A 116 11.85 5.27 17.14
CA THR A 116 13.04 5.79 17.88
C THR A 116 12.73 7.05 18.67
N SER A 117 11.65 7.76 18.36
CA SER A 117 11.26 8.98 19.09
C SER A 117 10.39 8.72 20.34
N GLY A 118 10.12 7.47 20.68
CA GLY A 118 9.30 7.10 21.84
C GLY A 118 10.07 6.62 23.08
N ASN A 119 11.40 6.68 23.09
CA ASN A 119 12.23 6.14 24.16
C ASN A 119 13.18 7.18 24.82
N GLU A 120 12.80 8.46 24.80
CA GLU A 120 13.44 9.49 25.66
C GLU A 120 12.44 10.09 26.64
#